data_abbffcfa53c7c186cc973f4499b01dc7
#
_entry.id   abbffcfa53c7c186cc973f4499b01dc7
#
_cell.length_a   1.000
_cell.length_b   1.000
_cell.length_c   1.000
_cell.angle_alpha   90.00
_cell.angle_beta   90.00
_cell.angle_gamma   90.00
#
_symmetry.space_group_name_H-M   'P 1'
#
loop_
_entity.id
_entity.type
_entity.pdbx_description
1 polymer ?
#
loop_
_entity_poly.entity_id
_entity_poly.type
_entity_poly.pdbx_seq_one_letter_code
_entity_poly.pdbx_strand_id
1 'polypeptide(L)'
;MKRGQYNLKRRAERQEETRLRITRATLELHEILGPSKTTISAIAERAGVGRPTVYAHYPDELSLGKACTSLSLAENPPPDPGPWEEISDPERRLRVALGELYAYFRRGERMLVNVLRDAEREWEKPHVREIMEPLVGHWERMKETLAAGWEVGEDRPQPLPGAIGLALDFESWHTMVRKQGLTDEQALELMVGMVRCTMHS
;
A
#
# COMPACT_ATOMS: atom_id res chain seq x y z
N MET A 1 8.86 -5.73 46.46
CA MET A 1 8.78 -6.19 45.05
C MET A 1 8.03 -5.24 44.09
N LYS A 2 7.05 -4.41 44.49
CA LYS A 2 6.22 -3.56 43.59
C LYS A 2 6.94 -2.35 42.92
N ARG A 3 7.97 -1.73 43.56
CA ARG A 3 8.62 -0.52 43.05
C ARG A 3 9.52 -0.76 41.82
N GLY A 4 10.23 -1.88 41.78
CA GLY A 4 11.06 -2.29 40.61
C GLY A 4 10.24 -2.59 39.38
N GLN A 5 9.12 -3.30 39.53
CA GLN A 5 8.21 -3.64 38.45
C GLN A 5 7.51 -2.42 37.85
N TYR A 6 7.17 -1.42 38.69
CA TYR A 6 6.61 -0.15 38.24
C TYR A 6 7.61 0.66 37.39
N ASN A 7 8.88 0.71 37.80
CA ASN A 7 9.92 1.43 37.07
C ASN A 7 10.24 0.77 35.73
N LEU A 8 10.23 -0.57 35.66
CA LEU A 8 10.41 -1.32 34.40
C LEU A 8 9.25 -1.03 33.42
N LYS A 9 8.01 -1.01 33.91
CA LYS A 9 6.83 -0.71 33.08
C LYS A 9 6.92 0.71 32.50
N ARG A 10 7.21 1.73 33.33
CA ARG A 10 7.36 3.11 32.84
C ARG A 10 8.49 3.27 31.83
N ARG A 11 9.58 2.51 32.00
CA ARG A 11 10.69 2.53 31.04
C ARG A 11 10.28 1.92 29.69
N ALA A 12 9.57 0.80 29.71
CA ALA A 12 9.03 0.17 28.51
C ALA A 12 8.03 1.08 27.78
N GLU A 13 7.12 1.71 28.50
CA GLU A 13 6.16 2.69 27.96
C GLU A 13 6.86 3.86 27.24
N ARG A 14 7.90 4.44 27.86
CA ARG A 14 8.68 5.53 27.23
C ARG A 14 9.47 5.08 26.02
N GLN A 15 9.97 3.83 26.01
CA GLN A 15 10.65 3.28 24.84
C GLN A 15 9.68 3.10 23.68
N GLU A 16 8.48 2.58 23.95
CA GLU A 16 7.44 2.41 22.91
C GLU A 16 6.92 3.75 22.39
N GLU A 17 6.71 4.74 23.26
CA GLU A 17 6.36 6.09 22.87
C GLU A 17 7.43 6.72 21.93
N THR A 18 8.71 6.55 22.28
CA THR A 18 9.81 7.04 21.45
C THR A 18 9.88 6.32 20.13
N ARG A 19 9.68 4.98 20.12
CA ARG A 19 9.62 4.16 18.93
C ARG A 19 8.53 4.64 17.99
N LEU A 20 7.32 4.83 18.50
CA LEU A 20 6.17 5.32 17.72
C LEU A 20 6.42 6.72 17.14
N ARG A 21 7.05 7.64 17.91
CA ARG A 21 7.41 8.98 17.39
C ARG A 21 8.39 8.90 16.22
N ILE A 22 9.40 8.01 16.30
CA ILE A 22 10.36 7.81 15.20
C ILE A 22 9.64 7.24 13.97
N THR A 23 8.79 6.22 14.14
CA THR A 23 8.03 5.62 13.05
C THR A 23 7.11 6.63 12.39
N ARG A 24 6.40 7.45 13.17
CA ARG A 24 5.49 8.49 12.66
C ARG A 24 6.25 9.58 11.90
N ALA A 25 7.37 10.05 12.45
CA ALA A 25 8.23 11.00 11.76
C ALA A 25 8.76 10.47 10.43
N THR A 26 9.09 9.16 10.39
CA THR A 26 9.50 8.49 9.14
C THR A 26 8.35 8.44 8.14
N LEU A 27 7.15 8.05 8.57
CA LEU A 27 5.96 7.99 7.73
C LEU A 27 5.65 9.35 7.09
N GLU A 28 5.66 10.42 7.87
CA GLU A 28 5.44 11.79 7.40
C GLU A 28 6.50 12.23 6.38
N LEU A 29 7.77 11.85 6.58
CA LEU A 29 8.84 12.15 5.63
C LEU A 29 8.72 11.30 4.34
N HIS A 30 8.30 10.05 4.44
CA HIS A 30 8.02 9.22 3.26
C HIS A 30 6.89 9.80 2.42
N GLU A 31 5.83 10.33 3.06
CA GLU A 31 4.74 11.00 2.35
C GLU A 31 5.19 12.27 1.62
N ILE A 32 6.14 13.02 2.19
CA ILE A 32 6.60 14.31 1.62
C ILE A 32 7.72 14.12 0.60
N LEU A 33 8.72 13.29 0.91
CA LEU A 33 9.98 13.17 0.18
C LEU A 33 10.11 11.84 -0.58
N GLY A 34 9.46 10.80 -0.06
CA GLY A 34 9.67 9.40 -0.42
C GLY A 34 10.77 8.73 0.43
N PRO A 35 10.73 7.37 0.50
CA PRO A 35 11.71 6.59 1.25
C PRO A 35 13.16 6.86 0.85
N SER A 36 13.44 6.89 -0.46
CA SER A 36 14.80 7.05 -1.01
C SER A 36 15.48 8.37 -0.63
N LYS A 37 14.70 9.42 -0.34
CA LYS A 37 15.21 10.75 0.05
C LYS A 37 15.13 11.00 1.56
N THR A 38 14.58 10.08 2.32
CA THR A 38 14.44 10.21 3.76
C THR A 38 15.72 9.77 4.47
N THR A 39 16.35 10.68 5.21
CA THR A 39 17.60 10.41 5.93
C THR A 39 17.36 10.21 7.43
N ILE A 40 18.23 9.41 8.08
CA ILE A 40 18.21 9.24 9.55
C ILE A 40 18.32 10.58 10.29
N SER A 41 19.04 11.55 9.73
CA SER A 41 19.16 12.89 10.32
C SER A 41 17.82 13.63 10.31
N ALA A 42 17.11 13.60 9.18
CA ALA A 42 15.79 14.21 9.05
C ALA A 42 14.75 13.53 9.97
N ILE A 43 14.80 12.19 10.05
CA ILE A 43 13.94 11.43 10.97
C ILE A 43 14.20 11.82 12.43
N ALA A 44 15.47 11.86 12.84
CA ALA A 44 15.86 12.22 14.20
C ALA A 44 15.39 13.63 14.58
N GLU A 45 15.61 14.60 13.70
CA GLU A 45 15.16 15.98 13.87
C GLU A 45 13.63 16.06 14.00
N ARG A 46 12.90 15.42 13.06
CA ARG A 46 11.43 15.40 13.06
C ARG A 46 10.84 14.73 14.29
N ALA A 47 11.45 13.64 14.75
CA ALA A 47 11.04 12.91 15.95
C ALA A 47 11.47 13.58 17.27
N GLY A 48 12.30 14.64 17.24
CA GLY A 48 12.83 15.29 18.43
C GLY A 48 13.75 14.38 19.25
N VAL A 49 14.59 13.56 18.57
CA VAL A 49 15.55 12.64 19.21
C VAL A 49 16.94 12.77 18.58
N GLY A 50 17.96 12.19 19.23
CA GLY A 50 19.28 12.07 18.63
C GLY A 50 19.36 10.90 17.63
N ARG A 51 20.24 10.99 16.60
CA ARG A 51 20.51 9.88 15.67
C ARG A 51 20.86 8.56 16.39
N PRO A 52 21.66 8.55 17.48
CA PRO A 52 21.92 7.30 18.21
C PRO A 52 20.65 6.66 18.79
N THR A 53 19.64 7.47 19.14
CA THR A 53 18.35 6.97 19.60
C THR A 53 17.58 6.30 18.48
N VAL A 54 17.62 6.83 17.24
CA VAL A 54 17.00 6.19 16.07
C VAL A 54 17.62 4.81 15.86
N TYR A 55 18.96 4.71 15.82
CA TYR A 55 19.65 3.43 15.65
C TYR A 55 19.43 2.45 16.81
N ALA A 56 19.22 2.93 18.03
CA ALA A 56 18.91 2.07 19.17
C ALA A 56 17.52 1.41 19.06
N HIS A 57 16.57 2.05 18.36
CA HIS A 57 15.24 1.51 18.09
C HIS A 57 15.14 0.76 16.77
N TYR A 58 15.88 1.21 15.76
CA TYR A 58 15.88 0.68 14.39
C TYR A 58 17.32 0.59 13.89
N PRO A 59 17.97 -0.58 14.08
CA PRO A 59 19.38 -0.76 13.74
C PRO A 59 19.67 -0.71 12.24
N ASP A 60 18.65 -0.95 11.41
CA ASP A 60 18.76 -1.03 9.96
C ASP A 60 17.49 -0.47 9.25
N GLU A 61 17.62 -0.29 7.93
CA GLU A 61 16.56 0.21 7.07
C GLU A 61 15.36 -0.75 7.00
N LEU A 62 15.62 -2.05 7.09
CA LEU A 62 14.56 -3.07 7.04
C LEU A 62 13.62 -2.95 8.24
N SER A 63 14.19 -2.88 9.46
CA SER A 63 13.40 -2.80 10.69
C SER A 63 12.56 -1.52 10.76
N LEU A 64 13.13 -0.40 10.32
CA LEU A 64 12.42 0.87 10.22
C LEU A 64 11.34 0.84 9.14
N GLY A 65 11.67 0.30 7.95
CA GLY A 65 10.73 0.17 6.84
C GLY A 65 9.53 -0.70 7.19
N LYS A 66 9.76 -1.86 7.82
CA LYS A 66 8.68 -2.75 8.30
C LYS A 66 7.76 -2.05 9.32
N ALA A 67 8.33 -1.32 10.28
CA ALA A 67 7.54 -0.58 11.27
C ALA A 67 6.72 0.54 10.62
N CYS A 68 7.31 1.26 9.67
CA CYS A 68 6.66 2.32 8.91
C CYS A 68 5.50 1.77 8.05
N THR A 69 5.75 0.69 7.32
CA THR A 69 4.71 0.02 6.51
C THR A 69 3.58 -0.51 7.38
N SER A 70 3.88 -1.14 8.52
CA SER A 70 2.85 -1.61 9.46
C SER A 70 1.97 -0.46 9.99
N LEU A 71 2.57 0.67 10.33
CA LEU A 71 1.82 1.86 10.77
C LEU A 71 0.97 2.43 9.63
N SER A 72 1.52 2.54 8.43
CA SER A 72 0.81 3.03 7.24
C SER A 72 -0.43 2.18 6.93
N LEU A 73 -0.27 0.85 6.94
CA LEU A 73 -1.38 -0.08 6.70
C LEU A 73 -2.43 -0.08 7.82
N ALA A 74 -2.03 0.20 9.06
CA ALA A 74 -2.97 0.35 10.16
C ALA A 74 -3.80 1.64 10.06
N GLU A 75 -3.21 2.73 9.57
CA GLU A 75 -3.87 4.03 9.41
C GLU A 75 -4.70 4.13 8.12
N ASN A 76 -4.26 3.47 7.06
CA ASN A 76 -4.95 3.38 5.78
C ASN A 76 -4.86 1.95 5.23
N PRO A 77 -5.70 1.02 5.72
CA PRO A 77 -5.68 -0.36 5.25
C PRO A 77 -6.16 -0.45 3.79
N PRO A 78 -5.50 -1.29 2.95
CA PRO A 78 -6.02 -1.61 1.63
C PRO A 78 -7.32 -2.40 1.75
N PRO A 79 -8.17 -2.42 0.71
CA PRO A 79 -9.38 -3.22 0.71
C PRO A 79 -9.10 -4.71 0.92
N ASP A 80 -9.99 -5.39 1.65
CA ASP A 80 -9.94 -6.84 1.83
C ASP A 80 -10.73 -7.53 0.69
N PRO A 81 -10.11 -8.43 -0.09
CA PRO A 81 -10.81 -9.15 -1.13
C PRO A 81 -11.81 -10.19 -0.64
N GLY A 82 -11.74 -10.61 0.63
CA GLY A 82 -12.62 -11.66 1.18
C GLY A 82 -14.12 -11.38 0.98
N PRO A 83 -14.66 -10.22 1.34
CA PRO A 83 -16.06 -9.89 1.10
C PRO A 83 -16.47 -9.90 -0.38
N TRP A 84 -15.53 -9.68 -1.31
CA TRP A 84 -15.84 -9.67 -2.73
C TRP A 84 -16.13 -11.06 -3.28
N GLU A 85 -15.58 -12.11 -2.68
CA GLU A 85 -15.81 -13.51 -3.07
C GLU A 85 -17.30 -13.92 -2.95
N GLU A 86 -18.03 -13.27 -2.05
CA GLU A 86 -19.46 -13.50 -1.83
C GLU A 86 -20.34 -12.91 -2.96
N ILE A 87 -19.78 -12.04 -3.81
CA ILE A 87 -20.50 -11.42 -4.94
C ILE A 87 -20.38 -12.33 -6.15
N SER A 88 -21.46 -13.04 -6.50
CA SER A 88 -21.46 -14.00 -7.59
C SER A 88 -21.32 -13.39 -8.98
N ASP A 89 -21.92 -12.20 -9.22
CA ASP A 89 -21.78 -11.46 -10.48
C ASP A 89 -20.38 -10.82 -10.58
N PRO A 90 -19.53 -11.24 -11.54
CA PRO A 90 -18.16 -10.78 -11.64
C PRO A 90 -18.04 -9.28 -12.00
N GLU A 91 -18.95 -8.72 -12.80
CA GLU A 91 -18.94 -7.29 -13.11
C GLU A 91 -19.32 -6.46 -11.89
N ARG A 92 -20.33 -6.86 -11.13
CA ARG A 92 -20.72 -6.20 -9.87
C ARG A 92 -19.58 -6.29 -8.84
N ARG A 93 -18.93 -7.45 -8.74
CA ARG A 93 -17.77 -7.66 -7.89
C ARG A 93 -16.65 -6.68 -8.23
N LEU A 94 -16.31 -6.56 -9.53
CA LEU A 94 -15.30 -5.63 -10.02
C LEU A 94 -15.66 -4.17 -9.66
N ARG A 95 -16.92 -3.75 -9.85
CA ARG A 95 -17.39 -2.40 -9.49
C ARG A 95 -17.21 -2.08 -8.02
N VAL A 96 -17.61 -3.00 -7.14
CA VAL A 96 -17.45 -2.83 -5.68
C VAL A 96 -15.98 -2.72 -5.32
N ALA A 97 -15.16 -3.64 -5.81
CA ALA A 97 -13.73 -3.66 -5.54
C ALA A 97 -13.01 -2.39 -6.00
N LEU A 98 -13.27 -1.94 -7.23
CA LEU A 98 -12.65 -0.71 -7.76
C LEU A 98 -13.13 0.54 -7.00
N GLY A 99 -14.38 0.58 -6.56
CA GLY A 99 -14.88 1.67 -5.72
C GLY A 99 -14.12 1.78 -4.39
N GLU A 100 -13.93 0.66 -3.71
CA GLU A 100 -13.17 0.60 -2.45
C GLU A 100 -11.68 0.90 -2.68
N LEU A 101 -11.10 0.37 -3.75
CA LEU A 101 -9.70 0.54 -4.11
C LEU A 101 -9.37 1.99 -4.48
N TYR A 102 -10.19 2.63 -5.31
CA TYR A 102 -9.95 4.02 -5.71
C TYR A 102 -10.15 4.99 -4.54
N ALA A 103 -11.06 4.67 -3.62
CA ALA A 103 -11.17 5.40 -2.36
C ALA A 103 -9.91 5.23 -1.48
N TYR A 104 -9.32 4.01 -1.42
CA TYR A 104 -8.05 3.76 -0.76
C TYR A 104 -6.90 4.55 -1.42
N PHE A 105 -6.79 4.52 -2.74
CA PHE A 105 -5.80 5.30 -3.50
C PHE A 105 -5.93 6.80 -3.22
N ARG A 106 -7.15 7.32 -3.21
CA ARG A 106 -7.44 8.73 -2.92
C ARG A 106 -6.96 9.15 -1.55
N ARG A 107 -7.21 8.32 -0.52
CA ARG A 107 -6.79 8.62 0.85
C ARG A 107 -5.27 8.59 1.02
N GLY A 108 -4.60 7.65 0.35
CA GLY A 108 -3.16 7.43 0.47
C GLY A 108 -2.32 8.00 -0.67
N GLU A 109 -2.88 8.80 -1.58
CA GLU A 109 -2.27 9.18 -2.86
C GLU A 109 -0.83 9.68 -2.73
N ARG A 110 -0.57 10.63 -1.82
CA ARG A 110 0.77 11.22 -1.64
C ARG A 110 1.80 10.19 -1.21
N MET A 111 1.42 9.29 -0.31
CA MET A 111 2.26 8.19 0.14
C MET A 111 2.52 7.20 -1.00
N LEU A 112 1.46 6.76 -1.69
CA LEU A 112 1.54 5.78 -2.77
C LEU A 112 2.41 6.25 -3.94
N VAL A 113 2.25 7.51 -4.38
CA VAL A 113 3.11 8.10 -5.43
C VAL A 113 4.59 7.97 -5.07
N ASN A 114 4.95 8.28 -3.84
CA ASN A 114 6.35 8.30 -3.42
C ASN A 114 6.90 6.90 -3.15
N VAL A 115 6.12 6.06 -2.46
CA VAL A 115 6.56 4.71 -2.08
C VAL A 115 6.66 3.80 -3.30
N LEU A 116 5.65 3.79 -4.18
CA LEU A 116 5.65 2.92 -5.36
C LEU A 116 6.75 3.32 -6.35
N ARG A 117 6.91 4.62 -6.60
CA ARG A 117 8.03 5.14 -7.42
C ARG A 117 9.39 4.71 -6.90
N ASP A 118 9.61 4.84 -5.60
CA ASP A 118 10.90 4.52 -4.99
C ASP A 118 11.10 3.00 -4.90
N ALA A 119 10.05 2.22 -4.62
CA ALA A 119 10.09 0.76 -4.63
C ALA A 119 10.44 0.20 -6.02
N GLU A 120 9.87 0.74 -7.09
CA GLU A 120 10.21 0.35 -8.47
C GLU A 120 11.69 0.58 -8.78
N ARG A 121 12.21 1.76 -8.43
CA ARG A 121 13.61 2.13 -8.68
C ARG A 121 14.61 1.33 -7.86
N GLU A 122 14.21 0.92 -6.66
CA GLU A 122 15.09 0.28 -5.69
C GLU A 122 14.76 -1.21 -5.48
N TRP A 123 13.95 -1.81 -6.37
CA TRP A 123 13.47 -3.18 -6.25
C TRP A 123 14.58 -4.24 -6.07
N GLU A 124 15.76 -3.97 -6.63
CA GLU A 124 16.90 -4.87 -6.49
C GLU A 124 17.51 -4.90 -5.07
N LYS A 125 17.16 -3.93 -4.22
CA LYS A 125 17.60 -3.93 -2.82
C LYS A 125 16.83 -4.99 -2.02
N PRO A 126 17.52 -5.92 -1.32
CA PRO A 126 16.84 -7.01 -0.60
C PRO A 126 15.80 -6.53 0.42
N HIS A 127 16.11 -5.45 1.16
CA HIS A 127 15.20 -4.91 2.17
C HIS A 127 13.93 -4.30 1.56
N VAL A 128 14.02 -3.67 0.38
CA VAL A 128 12.85 -3.14 -0.33
C VAL A 128 11.93 -4.28 -0.74
N ARG A 129 12.50 -5.33 -1.33
CA ARG A 129 11.75 -6.53 -1.73
C ARG A 129 11.05 -7.18 -0.54
N GLU A 130 11.77 -7.37 0.58
CA GLU A 130 11.21 -7.98 1.80
C GLU A 130 10.09 -7.16 2.44
N ILE A 131 10.15 -5.83 2.34
CA ILE A 131 9.08 -4.94 2.82
C ILE A 131 7.86 -5.02 1.91
N MET A 132 8.06 -5.10 0.59
CA MET A 132 6.98 -5.02 -0.40
C MET A 132 6.31 -6.37 -0.70
N GLU A 133 7.00 -7.49 -0.50
CA GLU A 133 6.50 -8.84 -0.83
C GLU A 133 5.11 -9.17 -0.25
N PRO A 134 4.79 -8.87 1.03
CA PRO A 134 3.45 -9.09 1.55
C PRO A 134 2.36 -8.27 0.85
N LEU A 135 2.70 -7.07 0.38
CA LEU A 135 1.80 -6.21 -0.39
C LEU A 135 1.56 -6.78 -1.78
N VAL A 136 2.62 -7.24 -2.46
CA VAL A 136 2.51 -7.91 -3.76
C VAL A 136 1.58 -9.13 -3.64
N GLY A 137 1.75 -9.97 -2.62
CA GLY A 137 0.87 -11.10 -2.38
C GLY A 137 -0.59 -10.70 -2.12
N HIS A 138 -0.82 -9.54 -1.49
CA HIS A 138 -2.18 -9.01 -1.31
C HIS A 138 -2.82 -8.60 -2.65
N TRP A 139 -2.07 -7.89 -3.52
CA TRP A 139 -2.53 -7.51 -4.84
C TRP A 139 -2.83 -8.70 -5.75
N GLU A 140 -2.01 -9.75 -5.71
CA GLU A 140 -2.27 -10.97 -6.48
C GLU A 140 -3.57 -11.65 -6.02
N ARG A 141 -3.85 -11.74 -4.72
CA ARG A 141 -5.14 -12.26 -4.22
C ARG A 141 -6.33 -11.44 -4.71
N MET A 142 -6.22 -10.10 -4.69
CA MET A 142 -7.28 -9.23 -5.25
C MET A 142 -7.53 -9.54 -6.73
N LYS A 143 -6.46 -9.67 -7.51
CA LYS A 143 -6.51 -10.00 -8.93
C LYS A 143 -7.14 -11.37 -9.20
N GLU A 144 -6.77 -12.39 -8.43
CA GLU A 144 -7.35 -13.73 -8.52
C GLU A 144 -8.85 -13.70 -8.18
N THR A 145 -9.25 -13.05 -7.10
CA THR A 145 -10.67 -12.89 -6.72
C THR A 145 -11.47 -12.20 -7.81
N LEU A 146 -10.92 -11.16 -8.44
CA LEU A 146 -11.63 -10.41 -9.48
C LEU A 146 -11.63 -11.11 -10.84
N ALA A 147 -10.67 -12.00 -11.11
CA ALA A 147 -10.63 -12.80 -12.33
C ALA A 147 -11.60 -14.00 -12.31
N ALA A 148 -12.10 -14.38 -11.14
CA ALA A 148 -12.98 -15.53 -10.99
C ALA A 148 -14.39 -15.26 -11.56
N GLY A 149 -14.99 -16.28 -12.18
CA GLY A 149 -16.41 -16.31 -12.59
C GLY A 149 -16.75 -15.55 -13.89
N TRP A 150 -15.76 -15.04 -14.61
CA TRP A 150 -15.99 -14.54 -15.96
C TRP A 150 -16.08 -15.71 -16.94
N GLU A 151 -17.05 -15.68 -17.83
CA GLU A 151 -17.19 -16.68 -18.91
C GLU A 151 -16.14 -16.37 -20.00
N VAL A 152 -15.05 -17.12 -20.00
CA VAL A 152 -13.93 -16.95 -20.93
C VAL A 152 -14.02 -18.03 -22.00
N GLY A 153 -14.01 -17.65 -23.27
CA GLY A 153 -13.94 -18.62 -24.40
C GLY A 153 -12.62 -19.40 -24.39
N GLU A 154 -12.65 -20.71 -24.63
CA GLU A 154 -11.50 -21.61 -24.43
C GLU A 154 -10.39 -21.47 -25.49
N ASP A 155 -10.62 -20.79 -26.62
CA ASP A 155 -9.76 -20.89 -27.82
C ASP A 155 -8.69 -19.78 -27.98
N ARG A 156 -8.57 -18.79 -27.08
CA ARG A 156 -7.58 -17.70 -27.25
C ARG A 156 -6.97 -17.25 -25.92
N PRO A 157 -5.68 -16.79 -25.93
CA PRO A 157 -5.11 -16.11 -24.77
C PRO A 157 -5.96 -14.89 -24.43
N GLN A 158 -6.62 -14.94 -23.30
CA GLN A 158 -7.56 -13.88 -22.90
C GLN A 158 -6.82 -12.70 -22.26
N PRO A 159 -7.11 -11.47 -22.67
CA PRO A 159 -6.52 -10.28 -22.05
C PRO A 159 -7.10 -9.95 -20.67
N LEU A 160 -8.08 -10.72 -20.17
CA LEU A 160 -8.77 -10.50 -18.91
C LEU A 160 -7.83 -10.27 -17.71
N PRO A 161 -6.82 -11.12 -17.43
CA PRO A 161 -5.92 -10.89 -16.30
C PRO A 161 -5.12 -9.58 -16.42
N GLY A 162 -4.75 -9.22 -17.64
CA GLY A 162 -4.08 -7.96 -17.93
C GLY A 162 -4.98 -6.74 -17.71
N ALA A 163 -6.24 -6.82 -18.17
CA ALA A 163 -7.22 -5.76 -17.99
C ALA A 163 -7.56 -5.55 -16.50
N ILE A 164 -7.73 -6.63 -15.74
CA ILE A 164 -7.91 -6.56 -14.28
C ILE A 164 -6.66 -5.97 -13.62
N GLY A 165 -5.46 -6.41 -14.04
CA GLY A 165 -4.21 -5.85 -13.53
C GLY A 165 -4.11 -4.34 -13.72
N LEU A 166 -4.47 -3.83 -14.92
CA LEU A 166 -4.53 -2.39 -15.19
C LEU A 166 -5.59 -1.66 -14.35
N ALA A 167 -6.75 -2.30 -14.13
CA ALA A 167 -7.80 -1.72 -13.30
C ALA A 167 -7.41 -1.60 -11.82
N LEU A 168 -6.58 -2.52 -11.33
CA LEU A 168 -6.04 -2.52 -9.97
C LEU A 168 -4.79 -1.65 -9.79
N ASP A 169 -4.18 -1.19 -10.90
CA ASP A 169 -2.91 -0.49 -10.86
C ASP A 169 -3.07 0.99 -10.41
N PHE A 170 -2.26 1.39 -9.44
CA PHE A 170 -2.28 2.76 -8.92
C PHE A 170 -1.90 3.81 -9.98
N GLU A 171 -0.88 3.55 -10.79
CA GLU A 171 -0.43 4.50 -11.82
C GLU A 171 -1.48 4.66 -12.93
N SER A 172 -2.21 3.60 -13.27
CA SER A 172 -3.35 3.66 -14.19
C SER A 172 -4.45 4.58 -13.65
N TRP A 173 -4.88 4.37 -12.40
CA TRP A 173 -5.84 5.24 -11.72
C TRP A 173 -5.33 6.68 -11.63
N HIS A 174 -4.09 6.88 -11.18
CA HIS A 174 -3.47 8.20 -11.02
C HIS A 174 -3.39 8.95 -12.36
N THR A 175 -3.07 8.25 -13.45
CA THR A 175 -3.06 8.83 -14.79
C THR A 175 -4.45 9.26 -15.22
N MET A 176 -5.47 8.40 -15.08
CA MET A 176 -6.86 8.75 -15.45
C MET A 176 -7.35 9.96 -14.67
N VAL A 177 -7.12 10.01 -13.37
CA VAL A 177 -7.68 11.05 -12.52
C VAL A 177 -6.85 12.33 -12.54
N ARG A 178 -5.52 12.25 -12.51
CA ARG A 178 -4.65 13.44 -12.38
C ARG A 178 -4.18 14.02 -13.70
N LYS A 179 -3.96 13.17 -14.72
CA LYS A 179 -3.51 13.64 -16.03
C LYS A 179 -4.64 13.82 -17.02
N GLN A 180 -5.68 12.96 -16.95
CA GLN A 180 -6.82 13.02 -17.87
C GLN A 180 -8.05 13.74 -17.28
N GLY A 181 -8.04 14.05 -15.97
CA GLY A 181 -9.09 14.81 -15.29
C GLY A 181 -10.39 14.05 -15.04
N LEU A 182 -10.37 12.72 -15.09
CA LEU A 182 -11.54 11.89 -14.76
C LEU A 182 -11.86 11.95 -13.26
N THR A 183 -13.14 11.82 -12.92
CA THR A 183 -13.54 11.51 -11.55
C THR A 183 -13.24 10.04 -11.25
N ASP A 184 -13.23 9.64 -9.96
CA ASP A 184 -13.05 8.24 -9.58
C ASP A 184 -14.14 7.35 -10.18
N GLU A 185 -15.37 7.83 -10.26
CA GLU A 185 -16.51 7.14 -10.87
C GLU A 185 -16.31 6.94 -12.38
N GLN A 186 -15.86 7.98 -13.10
CA GLN A 186 -15.56 7.88 -14.52
C GLN A 186 -14.39 6.92 -14.81
N ALA A 187 -13.35 6.95 -13.98
CA ALA A 187 -12.23 6.03 -14.07
C ALA A 187 -12.66 4.57 -13.81
N LEU A 188 -13.53 4.35 -12.81
CA LEU A 188 -14.12 3.05 -12.52
C LEU A 188 -14.93 2.53 -13.70
N GLU A 189 -15.87 3.33 -14.25
CA GLU A 189 -16.69 2.93 -15.38
C GLU A 189 -15.86 2.62 -16.63
N LEU A 190 -14.81 3.40 -16.88
CA LEU A 190 -13.88 3.15 -17.98
C LEU A 190 -13.19 1.79 -17.81
N MET A 191 -12.69 1.47 -16.62
CA MET A 191 -11.99 0.20 -16.36
C MET A 191 -12.94 -1.00 -16.40
N VAL A 192 -14.15 -0.87 -15.85
CA VAL A 192 -15.18 -1.92 -15.97
C VAL A 192 -15.54 -2.17 -17.44
N GLY A 193 -15.71 -1.10 -18.22
CA GLY A 193 -15.96 -1.20 -19.67
C GLY A 193 -14.82 -1.90 -20.39
N MET A 194 -13.58 -1.58 -20.09
CA MET A 194 -12.39 -2.21 -20.66
C MET A 194 -12.35 -3.71 -20.34
N VAL A 195 -12.53 -4.09 -19.07
CA VAL A 195 -12.56 -5.50 -18.64
C VAL A 195 -13.68 -6.25 -19.39
N ARG A 196 -14.90 -5.68 -19.46
CA ARG A 196 -16.02 -6.27 -20.18
C ARG A 196 -15.74 -6.46 -21.68
N CYS A 197 -15.06 -5.53 -22.32
CA CYS A 197 -14.70 -5.65 -23.73
C CYS A 197 -13.78 -6.86 -23.99
N THR A 198 -12.95 -7.26 -23.02
CA THR A 198 -12.10 -8.45 -23.18
C THR A 198 -12.87 -9.76 -23.29
N MET A 199 -14.16 -9.77 -22.90
CA MET A 199 -15.03 -10.96 -22.94
C MET A 199 -15.68 -11.15 -24.31
N HIS A 200 -15.66 -10.14 -25.19
CA HIS A 200 -16.34 -10.15 -26.48
C HIS A 200 -15.34 -10.13 -27.65
N SER A 201 -14.04 -10.20 -27.36
CA SER A 201 -12.98 -10.25 -28.37
C SER A 201 -12.51 -11.66 -28.61
#